data_5e1533990c8c3bbb8071c8ae6f74f556
#
_entry.id   5e1533990c8c3bbb8071c8ae6f74f556
#
_cell.length_a   1.000
_cell.length_b   1.000
_cell.length_c   1.000
_cell.angle_alpha   90.00
_cell.angle_beta   90.00
_cell.angle_gamma   90.00
#
_symmetry.space_group_name_H-M   'P 1'
#
loop_
_entity.id
_entity.type
_entity.pdbx_description
1 polymer ?
#
loop_
_entity_poly.entity_id
_entity_poly.type
_entity_poly.pdbx_seq_one_letter_code
_entity_poly.pdbx_strand_id
1 'polypeptide(L)'
;MSTILLMFGVISIWCSLLITLVILFGAVYFLLKNIRPPKNQLEPLSAYPLITIVVPAHNEEIVIQDTVKAILSMNYPREKMEILVFADNCDDETYDRVHTIFQQPEYEGYYLTKVIDRRGTGGKAGVLNDSLKIAHGEYLCVYDADAMPEQNALHFLVERTLEDPVRYGAVFGRNKTRNYKRNFLTRCINLEIVTSQRIIHTGLWQLFKIGQIPGTNFIIQTEMIREMGGWDNGALTEDTALSFKIMKRGKLIALAPRSEAFQQEPETLSVYYRQRKRWAKGNYEVIVSNLKDIFGGSNWRIRLQSIYYFNTFFWFTTAIILSNIMFVANLVAMLLHIWFPSVNAIFTFGGSNRQIGALLLVNWALMFAIYLLQIQLALSSQFGQATAANFFYAIASYFTYSLLFIGISIVSFFSYIGDKMFQRDSSTWYKTKRFDN
;
A
#
# COMPACT_ATOMS: atom_id res chain seq x y z
N MET A 1 -36.21 7.35 5.00
CA MET A 1 -34.86 7.87 5.21
C MET A 1 -34.92 9.38 4.98
N SER A 2 -34.33 10.21 5.85
CA SER A 2 -34.48 11.67 5.71
C SER A 2 -33.78 12.19 4.45
N THR A 3 -34.35 13.19 3.79
CA THR A 3 -33.74 13.86 2.62
C THR A 3 -32.31 14.32 2.91
N ILE A 4 -32.04 14.70 4.15
CA ILE A 4 -30.70 15.11 4.62
C ILE A 4 -29.69 13.96 4.47
N LEU A 5 -30.03 12.71 4.85
CA LEU A 5 -29.13 11.57 4.72
C LEU A 5 -28.84 11.23 3.24
N LEU A 6 -29.86 11.35 2.38
CA LEU A 6 -29.72 11.17 0.94
C LEU A 6 -28.80 12.24 0.33
N MET A 7 -29.01 13.51 0.66
CA MET A 7 -28.17 14.62 0.22
C MET A 7 -26.72 14.46 0.70
N PHE A 8 -26.53 14.06 1.95
CA PHE A 8 -25.20 13.76 2.48
C PHE A 8 -24.51 12.65 1.68
N GLY A 9 -25.24 11.57 1.34
CA GLY A 9 -24.72 10.49 0.49
C GLY A 9 -24.28 10.97 -0.89
N VAL A 10 -25.13 11.79 -1.56
CA VAL A 10 -24.82 12.36 -2.87
C VAL A 10 -23.58 13.24 -2.82
N ILE A 11 -23.49 14.16 -1.85
CA ILE A 11 -22.34 15.05 -1.70
C ILE A 11 -21.07 14.23 -1.44
N SER A 12 -21.15 13.22 -0.56
CA SER A 12 -20.02 12.32 -0.25
C SER A 12 -19.49 11.60 -1.49
N ILE A 13 -20.39 11.10 -2.33
CA ILE A 13 -20.05 10.43 -3.58
C ILE A 13 -19.34 11.40 -4.52
N TRP A 14 -19.90 12.61 -4.72
CA TRP A 14 -19.29 13.60 -5.62
C TRP A 14 -17.93 14.09 -5.15
N CYS A 15 -17.76 14.33 -3.85
CA CYS A 15 -16.44 14.67 -3.30
C CYS A 15 -15.41 13.56 -3.55
N SER A 16 -15.78 12.31 -3.31
CA SER A 16 -14.91 11.16 -3.55
C SER A 16 -14.59 10.96 -5.03
N LEU A 17 -15.59 11.14 -5.92
CA LEU A 17 -15.40 11.09 -7.36
C LEU A 17 -14.44 12.17 -7.85
N LEU A 18 -14.60 13.41 -7.38
CA LEU A 18 -13.72 14.53 -7.77
C LEU A 18 -12.27 14.25 -7.39
N ILE A 19 -12.01 13.82 -6.15
CA ILE A 19 -10.66 13.48 -5.69
C ILE A 19 -10.09 12.34 -6.55
N THR A 20 -10.88 11.31 -6.81
CA THR A 20 -10.50 10.17 -7.64
C THR A 20 -10.15 10.60 -9.06
N LEU A 21 -10.97 11.46 -9.70
CA LEU A 21 -10.72 11.98 -11.05
C LEU A 21 -9.45 12.83 -11.11
N VAL A 22 -9.19 13.67 -10.10
CA VAL A 22 -7.97 14.47 -10.03
C VAL A 22 -6.74 13.56 -9.97
N ILE A 23 -6.77 12.54 -9.11
CA ILE A 23 -5.66 11.56 -9.00
C ILE A 23 -5.48 10.79 -10.31
N LEU A 24 -6.58 10.34 -10.91
CA LEU A 24 -6.57 9.63 -12.20
C LEU A 24 -5.97 10.49 -13.31
N PHE A 25 -6.36 11.77 -13.38
CA PHE A 25 -5.76 12.73 -14.32
C PHE A 25 -4.24 12.81 -14.14
N GLY A 26 -3.76 12.93 -12.90
CA GLY A 26 -2.33 12.92 -12.61
C GLY A 26 -1.63 11.64 -13.05
N ALA A 27 -2.25 10.49 -12.85
CA ALA A 27 -1.71 9.20 -13.28
C ALA A 27 -1.65 9.10 -14.82
N VAL A 28 -2.73 9.48 -15.52
CA VAL A 28 -2.77 9.50 -16.99
C VAL A 28 -1.71 10.45 -17.55
N TYR A 29 -1.61 11.66 -17.00
CA TYR A 29 -0.57 12.62 -17.41
C TYR A 29 0.85 12.05 -17.23
N PHE A 30 1.10 11.37 -16.10
CA PHE A 30 2.38 10.68 -15.88
C PHE A 30 2.62 9.59 -16.91
N LEU A 31 1.63 8.74 -17.20
CA LEU A 31 1.74 7.67 -18.18
C LEU A 31 2.03 8.22 -19.57
N LEU A 32 1.34 9.26 -20.01
CA LEU A 32 1.55 9.91 -21.30
C LEU A 32 2.95 10.53 -21.42
N LYS A 33 3.44 11.15 -20.34
CA LYS A 33 4.79 11.74 -20.31
C LYS A 33 5.89 10.68 -20.37
N ASN A 34 5.65 9.46 -19.88
CA ASN A 34 6.64 8.39 -19.73
C ASN A 34 6.40 7.21 -20.68
N ILE A 35 5.72 7.42 -21.81
CA ILE A 35 5.44 6.39 -22.86
C ILE A 35 6.74 5.88 -23.53
N ARG A 36 7.89 6.45 -23.27
CA ARG A 36 9.14 6.01 -23.89
C ARG A 36 9.43 4.56 -23.57
N PRO A 37 9.83 3.73 -24.58
CA PRO A 37 10.28 2.38 -24.32
C PRO A 37 11.44 2.41 -23.31
N PRO A 38 11.51 1.42 -22.40
CA PRO A 38 12.63 1.34 -21.48
C PRO A 38 13.92 1.23 -22.31
N LYS A 39 14.92 2.05 -21.99
CA LYS A 39 16.26 1.88 -22.57
C LYS A 39 16.77 0.50 -22.17
N ASN A 40 17.22 -0.29 -23.13
CA ASN A 40 17.74 -1.65 -22.91
C ASN A 40 19.03 -1.68 -22.07
N GLN A 41 19.68 -0.55 -21.84
CA GLN A 41 20.88 -0.43 -21.02
C GLN A 41 20.61 0.45 -19.81
N LEU A 42 21.06 -0.01 -18.63
CA LEU A 42 21.14 0.83 -17.46
C LEU A 42 22.18 1.93 -17.69
N GLU A 43 21.79 3.17 -17.46
CA GLU A 43 22.75 4.26 -17.45
C GLU A 43 23.54 4.20 -16.13
N PRO A 44 24.87 4.37 -16.17
CA PRO A 44 25.66 4.44 -14.94
C PRO A 44 25.13 5.55 -14.01
N LEU A 45 25.14 5.28 -12.72
CA LEU A 45 24.78 6.28 -11.72
C LEU A 45 25.88 7.34 -11.60
N SER A 46 25.52 8.56 -11.23
CA SER A 46 26.47 9.63 -10.94
C SER A 46 27.36 9.31 -9.72
N ALA A 47 26.87 8.48 -8.80
CA ALA A 47 27.59 7.96 -7.65
C ALA A 47 27.00 6.61 -7.22
N TYR A 48 27.81 5.80 -6.54
CA TYR A 48 27.39 4.55 -5.92
C TYR A 48 27.59 4.65 -4.40
N PRO A 49 26.62 5.22 -3.66
CA PRO A 49 26.70 5.28 -2.22
C PRO A 49 26.68 3.89 -1.57
N LEU A 50 27.22 3.74 -0.38
CA LEU A 50 27.07 2.52 0.41
C LEU A 50 25.62 2.40 0.87
N ILE A 51 25.00 1.27 0.59
CA ILE A 51 23.60 0.99 0.94
C ILE A 51 23.56 -0.15 1.97
N THR A 52 22.90 0.09 3.12
CA THR A 52 22.54 -0.97 4.05
C THR A 52 21.16 -1.50 3.68
N ILE A 53 21.09 -2.76 3.26
CA ILE A 53 19.84 -3.45 2.97
C ILE A 53 19.43 -4.23 4.22
N VAL A 54 18.24 -3.93 4.74
CA VAL A 54 17.70 -4.57 5.95
C VAL A 54 16.51 -5.45 5.59
N VAL A 55 16.56 -6.70 6.03
CA VAL A 55 15.48 -7.68 5.86
C VAL A 55 15.03 -8.16 7.25
N PRO A 56 13.91 -7.61 7.78
CA PRO A 56 13.30 -8.14 8.99
C PRO A 56 12.53 -9.43 8.68
N ALA A 57 12.84 -10.51 9.38
CA ALA A 57 12.23 -11.83 9.20
C ALA A 57 11.79 -12.41 10.55
N HIS A 58 10.55 -12.94 10.59
CA HIS A 58 10.03 -13.66 11.76
C HIS A 58 9.32 -14.93 11.30
N ASN A 59 9.97 -16.08 11.51
CA ASN A 59 9.49 -17.39 11.04
C ASN A 59 9.17 -17.41 9.54
N GLU A 60 10.10 -17.01 8.69
CA GLU A 60 9.93 -16.85 7.23
C GLU A 60 10.73 -17.92 6.44
N GLU A 61 10.97 -19.10 7.00
CA GLU A 61 11.77 -20.17 6.38
C GLU A 61 11.31 -20.51 4.95
N ILE A 62 10.00 -20.42 4.67
CA ILE A 62 9.42 -20.78 3.36
C ILE A 62 9.87 -19.83 2.24
N VAL A 63 10.05 -18.54 2.54
CA VAL A 63 10.25 -17.50 1.50
C VAL A 63 11.60 -16.79 1.56
N ILE A 64 12.29 -16.84 2.71
CA ILE A 64 13.48 -16.02 2.96
C ILE A 64 14.63 -16.31 2.00
N GLN A 65 14.82 -17.55 1.59
CA GLN A 65 15.90 -17.94 0.68
C GLN A 65 15.76 -17.25 -0.67
N ASP A 66 14.55 -17.24 -1.25
CA ASP A 66 14.29 -16.62 -2.54
C ASP A 66 14.52 -15.11 -2.47
N THR A 67 14.10 -14.49 -1.39
CA THR A 67 14.28 -13.05 -1.16
C THR A 67 15.76 -12.69 -1.03
N VAL A 68 16.52 -13.42 -0.21
CA VAL A 68 17.96 -13.17 -0.02
C VAL A 68 18.73 -13.38 -1.33
N LYS A 69 18.44 -14.44 -2.09
CA LYS A 69 19.05 -14.67 -3.41
C LYS A 69 18.71 -13.57 -4.41
N ALA A 70 17.46 -13.09 -4.41
CA ALA A 70 17.06 -11.95 -5.25
C ALA A 70 17.83 -10.68 -4.88
N ILE A 71 18.01 -10.39 -3.59
CA ILE A 71 18.81 -9.24 -3.11
C ILE A 71 20.28 -9.38 -3.54
N LEU A 72 20.87 -10.56 -3.36
CA LEU A 72 22.25 -10.85 -3.76
C LEU A 72 22.46 -10.80 -5.29
N SER A 73 21.40 -10.92 -6.08
CA SER A 73 21.47 -10.84 -7.56
C SER A 73 21.27 -9.43 -8.13
N MET A 74 21.06 -8.42 -7.28
CA MET A 74 20.82 -7.05 -7.76
C MET A 74 22.02 -6.44 -8.48
N ASN A 75 21.75 -5.69 -9.56
CA ASN A 75 22.75 -4.94 -10.32
C ASN A 75 23.22 -3.69 -9.58
N TYR A 76 24.07 -3.90 -8.59
CA TYR A 76 24.72 -2.84 -7.82
C TYR A 76 26.11 -3.33 -7.40
N PRO A 77 27.17 -2.47 -7.27
CA PRO A 77 28.49 -2.90 -6.85
C PRO A 77 28.44 -3.61 -5.49
N ARG A 78 28.95 -4.85 -5.43
CA ARG A 78 28.89 -5.68 -4.21
C ARG A 78 29.55 -5.01 -3.03
N GLU A 79 30.69 -4.37 -3.25
CA GLU A 79 31.46 -3.63 -2.24
C GLU A 79 30.74 -2.37 -1.72
N LYS A 80 29.59 -2.03 -2.31
CA LYS A 80 28.68 -0.93 -1.91
C LYS A 80 27.37 -1.44 -1.34
N MET A 81 27.27 -2.73 -1.04
CA MET A 81 26.08 -3.36 -0.45
C MET A 81 26.44 -3.97 0.90
N GLU A 82 25.82 -3.50 1.96
CA GLU A 82 25.74 -4.12 3.25
C GLU A 82 24.39 -4.80 3.40
N ILE A 83 24.34 -6.10 3.68
CA ILE A 83 23.10 -6.86 3.74
C ILE A 83 22.94 -7.43 5.16
N LEU A 84 21.93 -6.96 5.87
CA LEU A 84 21.60 -7.33 7.23
C LEU A 84 20.25 -8.03 7.29
N VAL A 85 20.24 -9.32 7.55
CA VAL A 85 19.00 -10.09 7.74
C VAL A 85 18.81 -10.34 9.23
N PHE A 86 17.68 -9.92 9.77
CA PHE A 86 17.33 -10.12 11.17
C PHE A 86 16.32 -11.25 11.30
N ALA A 87 16.75 -12.38 11.87
CA ALA A 87 15.86 -13.44 12.32
C ALA A 87 15.30 -13.05 13.69
N ASP A 88 14.16 -12.34 13.70
CA ASP A 88 13.56 -11.76 14.90
C ASP A 88 12.63 -12.75 15.60
N ASN A 89 13.00 -13.22 16.78
CA ASN A 89 12.22 -14.17 17.57
C ASN A 89 11.79 -15.41 16.76
N CYS A 90 12.68 -15.93 15.91
CA CYS A 90 12.41 -17.10 15.07
C CYS A 90 12.55 -18.39 15.88
N ASP A 91 11.60 -19.34 15.62
CA ASP A 91 11.60 -20.70 16.16
C ASP A 91 11.70 -21.75 15.03
N ASP A 92 11.86 -21.29 13.76
CA ASP A 92 12.00 -22.10 12.54
C ASP A 92 13.42 -21.99 11.95
N GLU A 93 13.65 -22.55 10.78
CA GLU A 93 14.94 -22.57 10.10
C GLU A 93 15.32 -21.23 9.42
N THR A 94 14.62 -20.13 9.65
CA THR A 94 14.88 -18.83 8.98
C THR A 94 16.35 -18.41 9.09
N TYR A 95 16.95 -18.48 10.29
CA TYR A 95 18.34 -18.10 10.52
C TYR A 95 19.29 -19.01 9.75
N ASP A 96 19.16 -20.33 9.90
CA ASP A 96 20.09 -21.32 9.32
C ASP A 96 20.06 -21.28 7.78
N ARG A 97 18.90 -21.07 7.19
CA ARG A 97 18.75 -20.94 5.74
C ARG A 97 19.48 -19.73 5.18
N VAL A 98 19.40 -18.58 5.86
CA VAL A 98 20.12 -17.36 5.45
C VAL A 98 21.63 -17.54 5.69
N HIS A 99 22.03 -18.07 6.85
CA HIS A 99 23.42 -18.31 7.19
C HIS A 99 24.11 -19.19 6.15
N THR A 100 23.45 -20.28 5.74
CA THR A 100 23.96 -21.18 4.71
C THR A 100 24.18 -20.47 3.37
N ILE A 101 23.28 -19.56 2.96
CA ILE A 101 23.44 -18.79 1.72
C ILE A 101 24.66 -17.87 1.82
N PHE A 102 24.82 -17.14 2.92
CA PHE A 102 25.92 -16.19 3.08
C PHE A 102 27.31 -16.85 3.15
N GLN A 103 27.38 -18.16 3.41
CA GLN A 103 28.63 -18.92 3.37
C GLN A 103 29.02 -19.45 1.98
N GLN A 104 28.16 -19.28 0.97
CA GLN A 104 28.46 -19.77 -0.38
C GLN A 104 29.49 -18.86 -1.07
N PRO A 105 30.58 -19.43 -1.68
CA PRO A 105 31.64 -18.63 -2.30
C PRO A 105 31.15 -17.68 -3.42
N GLU A 106 30.05 -18.02 -4.08
CA GLU A 106 29.45 -17.19 -5.13
C GLU A 106 28.97 -15.82 -4.63
N TYR A 107 28.73 -15.69 -3.32
CA TYR A 107 28.27 -14.47 -2.67
C TYR A 107 29.36 -13.73 -1.88
N GLU A 108 30.62 -13.95 -2.21
CA GLU A 108 31.72 -13.15 -1.71
C GLU A 108 31.80 -11.77 -2.37
N GLY A 109 32.51 -10.85 -1.73
CA GLY A 109 32.80 -9.51 -2.26
C GLY A 109 31.80 -8.42 -1.90
N TYR A 110 30.76 -8.73 -1.11
CA TYR A 110 29.89 -7.70 -0.51
C TYR A 110 30.61 -6.93 0.60
N TYR A 111 30.23 -5.67 0.82
CA TYR A 111 30.78 -4.89 1.93
C TYR A 111 30.61 -5.62 3.27
N LEU A 112 29.41 -6.13 3.51
CA LEU A 112 29.08 -7.00 4.64
C LEU A 112 27.82 -7.81 4.33
N THR A 113 27.83 -9.11 4.64
CA THR A 113 26.62 -9.94 4.72
C THR A 113 26.50 -10.53 6.11
N LYS A 114 25.41 -10.30 6.80
CA LYS A 114 25.22 -10.78 8.16
C LYS A 114 23.77 -11.19 8.42
N VAL A 115 23.60 -12.39 8.98
CA VAL A 115 22.34 -12.79 9.63
C VAL A 115 22.47 -12.59 11.14
N ILE A 116 21.44 -12.07 11.77
CA ILE A 116 21.42 -11.70 13.18
C ILE A 116 20.23 -12.40 13.84
N ASP A 117 20.51 -13.31 14.78
CA ASP A 117 19.46 -13.85 15.66
C ASP A 117 19.13 -12.77 16.68
N ARG A 118 17.91 -12.24 16.58
CA ARG A 118 17.43 -11.18 17.45
C ARG A 118 16.32 -11.71 18.35
N ARG A 119 16.49 -11.52 19.65
CA ARG A 119 15.45 -11.76 20.65
C ARG A 119 15.07 -10.41 21.25
N GLY A 120 13.98 -9.81 20.74
CA GLY A 120 13.62 -8.43 21.09
C GLY A 120 12.14 -8.13 20.98
N THR A 121 11.77 -6.89 21.31
CA THR A 121 10.40 -6.37 21.25
C THR A 121 10.25 -5.38 20.09
N GLY A 122 9.04 -4.91 19.83
CA GLY A 122 8.74 -3.90 18.82
C GLY A 122 8.58 -4.44 17.39
N GLY A 123 8.64 -5.77 17.19
CA GLY A 123 8.44 -6.40 15.89
C GLY A 123 9.32 -5.79 14.80
N LYS A 124 8.74 -5.55 13.60
CA LYS A 124 9.47 -4.97 12.46
C LYS A 124 10.09 -3.61 12.78
N ALA A 125 9.36 -2.70 13.44
CA ALA A 125 9.89 -1.41 13.84
C ALA A 125 11.11 -1.54 14.78
N GLY A 126 11.05 -2.48 15.74
CA GLY A 126 12.16 -2.80 16.63
C GLY A 126 13.40 -3.32 15.90
N VAL A 127 13.21 -4.21 14.92
CA VAL A 127 14.29 -4.68 14.03
C VAL A 127 14.93 -3.53 13.27
N LEU A 128 14.11 -2.67 12.65
CA LEU A 128 14.59 -1.52 11.89
C LEU A 128 15.34 -0.52 12.77
N ASN A 129 14.90 -0.30 14.01
CA ASN A 129 15.61 0.54 14.98
C ASN A 129 16.95 -0.09 15.44
N ASP A 130 17.00 -1.39 15.63
CA ASP A 130 18.25 -2.07 15.98
C ASP A 130 19.22 -2.08 14.80
N SER A 131 18.72 -2.21 13.56
CA SER A 131 19.55 -2.10 12.37
C SER A 131 20.24 -0.75 12.23
N LEU A 132 19.60 0.36 12.63
CA LEU A 132 20.19 1.70 12.61
C LEU A 132 21.46 1.82 13.48
N LYS A 133 21.59 1.02 14.53
CA LYS A 133 22.74 1.04 15.44
C LYS A 133 24.00 0.48 14.80
N ILE A 134 23.84 -0.41 13.81
CA ILE A 134 24.93 -1.16 13.18
C ILE A 134 25.06 -0.89 11.68
N ALA A 135 24.13 -0.16 11.07
CA ALA A 135 24.15 0.18 9.66
C ALA A 135 25.27 1.17 9.33
N HIS A 136 26.08 0.86 8.30
CA HIS A 136 27.17 1.71 7.82
C HIS A 136 26.79 2.49 6.55
N GLY A 137 25.70 2.11 5.86
CA GLY A 137 25.27 2.72 4.62
C GLY A 137 24.81 4.16 4.78
N GLU A 138 25.12 5.00 3.80
CA GLU A 138 24.59 6.35 3.67
C GLU A 138 23.05 6.34 3.58
N TYR A 139 22.52 5.27 2.97
CA TYR A 139 21.10 5.02 2.87
C TYR A 139 20.77 3.63 3.38
N LEU A 140 19.61 3.51 3.99
CA LEU A 140 19.03 2.26 4.43
C LEU A 140 17.92 1.85 3.47
N CYS A 141 18.01 0.66 2.88
CA CYS A 141 17.02 0.06 2.00
C CYS A 141 16.30 -1.08 2.73
N VAL A 142 14.97 -1.13 2.66
CA VAL A 142 14.18 -2.14 3.38
C VAL A 142 13.43 -3.02 2.40
N TYR A 143 13.61 -4.34 2.57
CA TYR A 143 12.82 -5.38 1.93
C TYR A 143 12.20 -6.29 2.97
N ASP A 144 10.90 -6.58 2.87
CA ASP A 144 10.26 -7.61 3.69
C ASP A 144 10.79 -9.01 3.32
N ALA A 145 10.71 -9.95 4.23
CA ALA A 145 11.25 -11.30 4.05
C ALA A 145 10.66 -12.08 2.86
N ASP A 146 9.52 -11.64 2.32
CA ASP A 146 8.86 -12.20 1.14
C ASP A 146 8.95 -11.29 -0.11
N ALA A 147 9.65 -10.17 -0.01
CA ALA A 147 9.77 -9.19 -1.09
C ALA A 147 11.03 -9.46 -1.93
N MET A 148 10.84 -10.03 -3.10
CA MET A 148 11.89 -10.32 -4.08
C MET A 148 12.09 -9.12 -5.01
N PRO A 149 13.16 -8.31 -4.86
CA PRO A 149 13.45 -7.23 -5.79
C PRO A 149 13.80 -7.76 -7.19
N GLU A 150 13.44 -6.99 -8.23
CA GLU A 150 14.01 -7.19 -9.55
C GLU A 150 15.49 -6.78 -9.56
N GLN A 151 16.28 -7.34 -10.47
CA GLN A 151 17.73 -7.12 -10.54
C GLN A 151 18.14 -5.65 -10.52
N ASN A 152 17.34 -4.76 -11.14
CA ASN A 152 17.64 -3.34 -11.24
C ASN A 152 16.90 -2.49 -10.19
N ALA A 153 16.18 -3.11 -9.25
CA ALA A 153 15.34 -2.39 -8.29
C ALA A 153 16.14 -1.37 -7.46
N LEU A 154 17.26 -1.80 -6.89
CA LEU A 154 18.13 -0.93 -6.08
C LEU A 154 18.74 0.18 -6.90
N HIS A 155 19.20 -0.11 -8.12
CA HIS A 155 19.74 0.88 -9.05
C HIS A 155 18.73 2.02 -9.28
N PHE A 156 17.46 1.70 -9.55
CA PHE A 156 16.43 2.71 -9.79
C PHE A 156 16.02 3.48 -8.52
N LEU A 157 16.10 2.86 -7.34
CA LEU A 157 15.91 3.59 -6.07
C LEU A 157 17.03 4.62 -5.87
N VAL A 158 18.28 4.21 -6.08
CA VAL A 158 19.45 5.09 -5.91
C VAL A 158 19.45 6.18 -6.99
N GLU A 159 19.22 5.84 -8.27
CA GLU A 159 19.08 6.81 -9.36
C GLU A 159 18.10 7.93 -8.96
N ARG A 160 16.92 7.52 -8.49
CA ARG A 160 15.89 8.47 -8.07
C ARG A 160 16.29 9.30 -6.87
N THR A 161 17.01 8.69 -5.91
CA THR A 161 17.52 9.41 -4.72
C THR A 161 18.53 10.49 -5.11
N LEU A 162 19.42 10.18 -6.04
CA LEU A 162 20.48 11.08 -6.48
C LEU A 162 19.97 12.25 -7.36
N GLU A 163 18.75 12.18 -7.89
CA GLU A 163 18.16 13.33 -8.62
C GLU A 163 17.97 14.57 -7.73
N ASP A 164 17.64 14.40 -6.46
CA ASP A 164 17.48 15.52 -5.50
C ASP A 164 17.70 15.02 -4.05
N PRO A 165 18.96 14.69 -3.69
CA PRO A 165 19.26 14.09 -2.38
C PRO A 165 18.97 15.04 -1.20
N VAL A 166 18.87 16.35 -1.47
CA VAL A 166 18.52 17.33 -0.44
C VAL A 166 17.03 17.30 -0.12
N ARG A 167 16.16 17.19 -1.12
CA ARG A 167 14.71 17.22 -0.92
C ARG A 167 14.11 15.85 -0.68
N TYR A 168 14.69 14.78 -1.25
CA TYR A 168 14.17 13.43 -1.10
C TYR A 168 14.71 12.80 0.19
N GLY A 169 13.85 12.75 1.22
CA GLY A 169 14.15 12.04 2.47
C GLY A 169 14.05 10.53 2.32
N ALA A 170 13.12 10.08 1.48
CA ALA A 170 12.98 8.68 1.10
C ALA A 170 12.54 8.54 -0.35
N VAL A 171 12.80 7.36 -0.93
CA VAL A 171 12.34 6.96 -2.26
C VAL A 171 11.75 5.56 -2.17
N PHE A 172 10.62 5.33 -2.84
CA PHE A 172 9.97 4.02 -2.84
C PHE A 172 9.72 3.52 -4.26
N GLY A 173 9.79 2.21 -4.41
CA GLY A 173 9.47 1.50 -5.64
C GLY A 173 8.03 0.99 -5.66
N ARG A 174 7.75 0.11 -6.60
CA ARG A 174 6.47 -0.56 -6.80
C ARG A 174 6.53 -2.00 -6.34
N ASN A 175 5.42 -2.48 -5.78
CA ASN A 175 5.27 -3.88 -5.40
C ASN A 175 4.34 -4.59 -6.39
N LYS A 176 4.63 -5.85 -6.69
CA LYS A 176 3.86 -6.74 -7.55
C LYS A 176 3.45 -7.98 -6.78
N THR A 177 2.30 -8.52 -7.08
CA THR A 177 1.82 -9.77 -6.49
C THR A 177 2.45 -10.97 -7.20
N ARG A 178 3.26 -11.78 -6.49
CA ARG A 178 3.91 -12.98 -7.03
C ARG A 178 2.90 -14.08 -7.35
N ASN A 179 2.02 -14.36 -6.41
CA ASN A 179 1.04 -15.45 -6.47
C ASN A 179 -0.36 -15.04 -7.00
N TYR A 180 -0.45 -13.99 -7.84
CA TYR A 180 -1.75 -13.44 -8.26
C TYR A 180 -2.66 -14.43 -9.02
N LYS A 181 -2.08 -15.48 -9.65
CA LYS A 181 -2.84 -16.50 -10.39
C LYS A 181 -3.41 -17.62 -9.52
N ARG A 182 -3.07 -17.67 -8.22
CA ARG A 182 -3.36 -18.80 -7.34
C ARG A 182 -4.86 -19.05 -7.16
N ASN A 183 -5.64 -18.00 -6.89
CA ASN A 183 -7.09 -18.09 -6.71
C ASN A 183 -7.78 -16.73 -6.97
N PHE A 184 -9.12 -16.69 -6.77
CA PHE A 184 -9.91 -15.47 -6.95
C PHE A 184 -9.45 -14.34 -6.03
N LEU A 185 -9.19 -14.63 -4.76
CA LEU A 185 -8.76 -13.64 -3.77
C LEU A 185 -7.43 -12.98 -4.17
N THR A 186 -6.41 -13.78 -4.52
CA THR A 186 -5.10 -13.26 -4.92
C THR A 186 -5.16 -12.44 -6.21
N ARG A 187 -6.09 -12.76 -7.13
CA ARG A 187 -6.36 -11.94 -8.32
C ARG A 187 -6.96 -10.59 -7.95
N CYS A 188 -7.95 -10.57 -7.04
CA CYS A 188 -8.54 -9.32 -6.56
C CYS A 188 -7.52 -8.44 -5.82
N ILE A 189 -6.66 -9.04 -4.98
CA ILE A 189 -5.57 -8.33 -4.31
C ILE A 189 -4.59 -7.75 -5.34
N ASN A 190 -4.26 -8.50 -6.40
CA ASN A 190 -3.41 -7.98 -7.48
C ASN A 190 -4.04 -6.76 -8.17
N LEU A 191 -5.35 -6.77 -8.45
CA LEU A 191 -6.04 -5.61 -9.02
C LEU A 191 -5.98 -4.39 -8.10
N GLU A 192 -6.15 -4.59 -6.79
CA GLU A 192 -5.99 -3.54 -5.77
C GLU A 192 -4.56 -2.97 -5.79
N ILE A 193 -3.54 -3.83 -5.71
CA ILE A 193 -2.13 -3.42 -5.66
C ILE A 193 -1.73 -2.69 -6.93
N VAL A 194 -2.05 -3.24 -8.11
CA VAL A 194 -1.70 -2.60 -9.39
C VAL A 194 -2.38 -1.24 -9.51
N THR A 195 -3.66 -1.13 -9.11
CA THR A 195 -4.38 0.15 -9.14
C THR A 195 -3.78 1.15 -8.15
N SER A 196 -3.50 0.74 -6.92
CA SER A 196 -2.86 1.60 -5.92
C SER A 196 -1.51 2.11 -6.41
N GLN A 197 -0.64 1.22 -6.89
CA GLN A 197 0.73 1.54 -7.28
C GLN A 197 0.80 2.38 -8.58
N ARG A 198 -0.04 2.03 -9.59
CA ARG A 198 0.04 2.61 -10.93
C ARG A 198 -0.86 3.84 -11.10
N ILE A 199 -1.93 3.97 -10.33
CA ILE A 199 -2.86 5.10 -10.43
C ILE A 199 -2.72 6.02 -9.21
N ILE A 200 -2.95 5.49 -8.00
CA ILE A 200 -3.06 6.36 -6.82
C ILE A 200 -1.71 6.98 -6.45
N HIS A 201 -0.68 6.16 -6.18
CA HIS A 201 0.65 6.67 -5.80
C HIS A 201 1.27 7.50 -6.94
N THR A 202 1.09 7.07 -8.19
CA THR A 202 1.61 7.80 -9.36
C THR A 202 0.91 9.15 -9.52
N GLY A 203 -0.43 9.21 -9.41
CA GLY A 203 -1.20 10.45 -9.52
C GLY A 203 -0.89 11.45 -8.42
N LEU A 204 -0.85 10.99 -7.17
CA LEU A 204 -0.48 11.82 -6.03
C LEU A 204 0.95 12.37 -6.15
N TRP A 205 1.91 11.53 -6.56
CA TRP A 205 3.27 11.98 -6.80
C TRP A 205 3.36 12.98 -7.96
N GLN A 206 2.69 12.69 -9.07
CA GLN A 206 2.77 13.55 -10.27
C GLN A 206 2.25 14.96 -9.99
N LEU A 207 1.06 15.08 -9.38
CA LEU A 207 0.41 16.38 -9.17
C LEU A 207 0.92 17.11 -7.93
N PHE A 208 1.11 16.41 -6.83
CA PHE A 208 1.29 17.04 -5.52
C PHE A 208 2.67 16.78 -4.89
N LYS A 209 3.47 15.88 -5.50
CA LYS A 209 4.73 15.38 -4.90
C LYS A 209 4.47 14.77 -3.52
N ILE A 210 3.35 14.07 -3.40
CA ILE A 210 2.98 13.30 -2.22
C ILE A 210 3.30 11.85 -2.50
N GLY A 211 4.20 11.26 -1.70
CA GLY A 211 4.54 9.86 -1.70
C GLY A 211 4.30 9.25 -0.32
N GLN A 212 4.21 7.93 -0.29
CA GLN A 212 4.04 7.15 0.94
C GLN A 212 4.92 5.90 0.86
N ILE A 213 5.60 5.60 1.94
CA ILE A 213 6.41 4.39 2.08
C ILE A 213 5.47 3.18 2.15
N PRO A 214 5.63 2.17 1.28
CA PRO A 214 4.73 1.01 1.23
C PRO A 214 5.14 -0.16 2.16
N GLY A 215 6.05 0.09 3.11
CA GLY A 215 6.57 -0.91 4.03
C GLY A 215 7.74 -1.74 3.50
N THR A 216 7.89 -1.91 2.21
CA THR A 216 8.97 -2.65 1.53
C THR A 216 9.39 -1.95 0.24
N ASN A 217 10.54 -2.33 -0.34
CA ASN A 217 11.08 -1.74 -1.57
C ASN A 217 11.19 -0.21 -1.50
N PHE A 218 11.85 0.29 -0.48
CA PHE A 218 12.12 1.71 -0.31
C PHE A 218 13.53 1.96 0.25
N ILE A 219 14.05 3.14 -0.01
CA ILE A 219 15.34 3.62 0.50
C ILE A 219 15.14 4.95 1.23
N ILE A 220 15.89 5.15 2.32
CA ILE A 220 15.80 6.33 3.20
C ILE A 220 17.20 6.76 3.62
N GLN A 221 17.41 8.05 3.82
CA GLN A 221 18.67 8.58 4.34
C GLN A 221 18.90 8.10 5.77
N THR A 222 20.01 7.38 6.01
CA THR A 222 20.30 6.75 7.31
C THR A 222 20.42 7.79 8.43
N GLU A 223 21.11 8.89 8.20
CA GLU A 223 21.28 9.91 9.20
C GLU A 223 19.98 10.63 9.52
N MET A 224 19.18 10.95 8.51
CA MET A 224 17.86 11.57 8.73
C MET A 224 16.96 10.71 9.63
N ILE A 225 16.92 9.39 9.41
CA ILE A 225 16.09 8.52 10.24
C ILE A 225 16.66 8.38 11.66
N ARG A 226 17.99 8.40 11.85
CA ARG A 226 18.62 8.50 13.18
C ARG A 226 18.21 9.74 13.93
N GLU A 227 18.30 10.91 13.29
CA GLU A 227 17.88 12.19 13.87
C GLU A 227 16.39 12.24 14.20
N MET A 228 15.55 11.50 13.47
CA MET A 228 14.11 11.40 13.75
C MET A 228 13.78 10.45 14.91
N GLY A 229 14.78 9.79 15.49
CA GLY A 229 14.60 8.80 16.55
C GLY A 229 14.08 7.45 16.05
N GLY A 230 14.24 7.15 14.75
CA GLY A 230 13.86 5.89 14.15
C GLY A 230 12.35 5.72 13.91
N TRP A 231 11.95 4.45 13.81
CA TRP A 231 10.56 4.01 13.68
C TRP A 231 9.85 3.99 15.03
N ASP A 232 8.56 4.20 15.02
CA ASP A 232 7.72 4.09 16.21
C ASP A 232 7.40 2.61 16.48
N ASN A 233 7.95 2.08 17.59
CA ASN A 233 7.73 0.68 18.00
C ASN A 233 6.29 0.36 18.38
N GLY A 234 5.48 1.37 18.72
CA GLY A 234 4.07 1.22 19.08
C GLY A 234 3.11 1.33 17.89
N ALA A 235 3.59 1.77 16.71
CA ALA A 235 2.73 1.99 15.56
C ALA A 235 2.34 0.66 14.89
N LEU A 236 1.04 0.47 14.64
CA LEU A 236 0.54 -0.69 13.87
C LEU A 236 0.92 -0.63 12.38
N THR A 237 1.15 0.57 11.85
CA THR A 237 1.61 0.86 10.49
C THR A 237 2.79 1.85 10.57
N GLU A 238 3.96 1.30 10.89
CA GLU A 238 5.20 2.03 11.12
C GLU A 238 5.65 2.82 9.89
N ASP A 239 5.36 2.32 8.70
CA ASP A 239 5.64 2.92 7.40
C ASP A 239 4.78 4.16 7.12
N THR A 240 3.48 4.08 7.40
CA THR A 240 2.56 5.21 7.28
C THR A 240 2.92 6.31 8.28
N ALA A 241 3.19 5.95 9.54
CA ALA A 241 3.61 6.90 10.56
C ALA A 241 4.94 7.59 10.19
N LEU A 242 5.91 6.83 9.69
CA LEU A 242 7.18 7.36 9.19
C LEU A 242 6.98 8.31 8.02
N SER A 243 6.09 7.99 7.09
CA SER A 243 5.79 8.87 5.95
C SER A 243 5.34 10.26 6.41
N PHE A 244 4.46 10.34 7.41
CA PHE A 244 4.07 11.62 8.01
C PHE A 244 5.24 12.32 8.73
N LYS A 245 6.09 11.60 9.45
CA LYS A 245 7.27 12.18 10.12
C LYS A 245 8.22 12.84 9.10
N ILE A 246 8.51 12.17 7.98
CA ILE A 246 9.37 12.68 6.89
C ILE A 246 8.78 13.96 6.30
N MET A 247 7.49 13.94 5.97
CA MET A 247 6.84 15.13 5.40
C MET A 247 6.77 16.31 6.37
N LYS A 248 6.60 16.07 7.67
CA LYS A 248 6.64 17.11 8.71
C LYS A 248 8.00 17.79 8.80
N ARG A 249 9.08 17.13 8.41
CA ARG A 249 10.42 17.74 8.24
C ARG A 249 10.59 18.49 6.91
N GLY A 250 9.53 18.61 6.10
CA GLY A 250 9.58 19.29 4.81
C GLY A 250 10.23 18.48 3.69
N LYS A 251 10.61 17.23 3.96
CA LYS A 251 11.19 16.31 2.96
C LYS A 251 10.11 15.65 2.13
N LEU A 252 10.49 15.20 0.94
CA LEU A 252 9.61 14.47 0.02
C LEU A 252 9.91 12.97 0.07
N ILE A 253 8.89 12.17 -0.21
CA ILE A 253 9.01 10.73 -0.43
C ILE A 253 8.77 10.50 -1.91
N ALA A 254 9.84 10.27 -2.68
CA ALA A 254 9.77 10.23 -4.14
C ALA A 254 9.42 8.83 -4.66
N LEU A 255 8.69 8.78 -5.78
CA LEU A 255 8.38 7.52 -6.46
C LEU A 255 9.48 7.19 -7.48
N ALA A 256 10.04 5.97 -7.38
CA ALA A 256 10.91 5.35 -8.38
C ALA A 256 10.09 4.32 -9.19
N PRO A 257 9.44 4.70 -10.28
CA PRO A 257 8.43 3.88 -10.95
C PRO A 257 9.01 2.64 -11.66
N ARG A 258 10.33 2.57 -11.86
CA ARG A 258 11.04 1.44 -12.46
C ARG A 258 11.58 0.45 -11.43
N SER A 259 11.67 0.82 -10.16
CA SER A 259 12.03 -0.10 -9.08
C SER A 259 10.84 -0.98 -8.75
N GLU A 260 10.95 -2.28 -8.93
CA GLU A 260 9.86 -3.23 -8.72
C GLU A 260 10.33 -4.40 -7.84
N ALA A 261 9.44 -4.87 -6.95
CA ALA A 261 9.66 -6.03 -6.11
C ALA A 261 8.41 -6.91 -6.09
N PHE A 262 8.60 -8.23 -6.07
CA PHE A 262 7.50 -9.20 -5.99
C PHE A 262 7.28 -9.60 -4.55
N GLN A 263 6.03 -9.61 -4.09
CA GLN A 263 5.65 -10.07 -2.75
C GLN A 263 4.54 -11.10 -2.81
N GLN A 264 4.44 -11.93 -1.77
CA GLN A 264 3.40 -12.95 -1.67
C GLN A 264 2.19 -12.39 -0.93
N GLU A 265 1.01 -12.52 -1.54
CA GLU A 265 -0.26 -12.06 -0.97
C GLU A 265 -1.03 -13.20 -0.29
N PRO A 266 -1.92 -12.90 0.68
CA PRO A 266 -2.75 -13.89 1.34
C PRO A 266 -3.58 -14.73 0.38
N GLU A 267 -3.54 -16.05 0.54
CA GLU A 267 -4.32 -17.01 -0.27
C GLU A 267 -5.66 -17.39 0.36
N THR A 268 -5.87 -17.07 1.64
CA THR A 268 -7.11 -17.38 2.36
C THR A 268 -7.77 -16.13 2.94
N LEU A 269 -9.10 -16.12 2.99
CA LEU A 269 -9.87 -15.00 3.55
C LEU A 269 -9.52 -14.72 5.01
N SER A 270 -9.21 -15.75 5.81
CA SER A 270 -8.84 -15.58 7.21
C SER A 270 -7.53 -14.81 7.39
N VAL A 271 -6.50 -15.14 6.59
CA VAL A 271 -5.20 -14.44 6.60
C VAL A 271 -5.37 -13.03 6.07
N TYR A 272 -6.10 -12.87 4.96
CA TYR A 272 -6.43 -11.58 4.37
C TYR A 272 -7.13 -10.66 5.37
N TYR A 273 -8.20 -11.16 6.03
CA TYR A 273 -8.97 -10.39 7.01
C TYR A 273 -8.09 -9.87 8.15
N ARG A 274 -7.23 -10.74 8.72
CA ARG A 274 -6.33 -10.35 9.82
C ARG A 274 -5.31 -9.30 9.39
N GLN A 275 -4.71 -9.46 8.20
CA GLN A 275 -3.77 -8.50 7.65
C GLN A 275 -4.43 -7.13 7.39
N ARG A 276 -5.57 -7.14 6.70
CA ARG A 276 -6.29 -5.89 6.34
C ARG A 276 -6.90 -5.20 7.57
N LYS A 277 -7.38 -5.97 8.56
CA LYS A 277 -7.85 -5.41 9.82
C LYS A 277 -6.73 -4.66 10.55
N ARG A 278 -5.53 -5.24 10.61
CA ARG A 278 -4.35 -4.58 11.21
C ARG A 278 -4.00 -3.29 10.46
N TRP A 279 -3.94 -3.34 9.13
CA TRP A 279 -3.63 -2.16 8.31
C TRP A 279 -4.69 -1.06 8.46
N ALA A 280 -5.96 -1.40 8.38
CA ALA A 280 -7.04 -0.42 8.54
C ALA A 280 -7.00 0.23 9.93
N LYS A 281 -6.81 -0.57 10.99
CA LYS A 281 -6.69 -0.06 12.36
C LYS A 281 -5.51 0.90 12.53
N GLY A 282 -4.32 0.54 12.02
CA GLY A 282 -3.14 1.42 12.05
C GLY A 282 -3.35 2.70 11.25
N ASN A 283 -4.01 2.63 10.09
CA ASN A 283 -4.36 3.82 9.34
C ASN A 283 -5.33 4.73 10.10
N TYR A 284 -6.34 4.19 10.80
CA TYR A 284 -7.21 5.00 11.67
C TYR A 284 -6.41 5.71 12.78
N GLU A 285 -5.45 5.02 13.40
CA GLU A 285 -4.58 5.61 14.40
C GLU A 285 -3.78 6.79 13.84
N VAL A 286 -3.14 6.61 12.68
CA VAL A 286 -2.37 7.67 12.01
C VAL A 286 -3.28 8.83 11.59
N ILE A 287 -4.47 8.57 11.04
CA ILE A 287 -5.41 9.61 10.62
C ILE A 287 -5.85 10.44 11.83
N VAL A 288 -6.30 9.79 12.89
CA VAL A 288 -6.77 10.50 14.10
C VAL A 288 -5.64 11.31 14.74
N SER A 289 -4.43 10.79 14.79
CA SER A 289 -3.26 11.49 15.32
C SER A 289 -2.87 12.73 14.51
N ASN A 290 -3.18 12.74 13.21
CA ASN A 290 -2.84 13.82 12.28
C ASN A 290 -4.06 14.67 11.86
N LEU A 291 -5.26 14.48 12.45
CA LEU A 291 -6.45 15.26 12.12
C LEU A 291 -6.24 16.77 12.32
N LYS A 292 -5.51 17.16 13.36
CA LYS A 292 -5.15 18.56 13.61
C LYS A 292 -4.36 19.21 12.48
N ASP A 293 -3.62 18.42 11.70
CA ASP A 293 -2.82 18.92 10.58
C ASP A 293 -3.69 19.39 9.41
N ILE A 294 -4.97 18.96 9.33
CA ILE A 294 -5.93 19.46 8.33
C ILE A 294 -6.22 20.94 8.55
N PHE A 295 -6.35 21.35 9.81
CA PHE A 295 -6.78 22.71 10.19
C PHE A 295 -5.62 23.59 10.71
N GLY A 296 -4.46 23.00 11.00
CA GLY A 296 -3.30 23.68 11.57
C GLY A 296 -2.38 24.36 10.56
N GLY A 297 -1.30 24.99 11.06
CA GLY A 297 -0.25 25.65 10.27
C GLY A 297 0.69 24.71 9.50
N SER A 298 0.34 23.44 9.34
CA SER A 298 1.16 22.41 8.66
C SER A 298 1.38 22.72 7.18
N ASN A 299 2.43 22.14 6.61
CA ASN A 299 2.70 22.19 5.17
C ASN A 299 1.47 21.71 4.37
N TRP A 300 1.15 22.41 3.27
CA TRP A 300 -0.03 22.11 2.44
C TRP A 300 -0.08 20.66 1.92
N ARG A 301 1.08 20.01 1.73
CA ARG A 301 1.14 18.57 1.34
C ARG A 301 0.63 17.67 2.46
N ILE A 302 0.98 17.96 3.71
CA ILE A 302 0.48 17.22 4.87
C ILE A 302 -1.05 17.39 4.98
N ARG A 303 -1.55 18.61 4.77
CA ARG A 303 -3.00 18.86 4.75
C ARG A 303 -3.69 18.02 3.66
N LEU A 304 -3.17 18.05 2.43
CA LEU A 304 -3.73 17.25 1.33
C LEU A 304 -3.68 15.76 1.62
N GLN A 305 -2.57 15.26 2.16
CA GLN A 305 -2.46 13.85 2.55
C GLN A 305 -3.46 13.50 3.65
N SER A 306 -3.58 14.30 4.68
CA SER A 306 -4.54 14.09 5.77
C SER A 306 -5.98 14.12 5.26
N ILE A 307 -6.32 15.05 4.35
CA ILE A 307 -7.62 15.11 3.68
C ILE A 307 -7.86 13.87 2.83
N TYR A 308 -6.85 13.43 2.05
CA TYR A 308 -6.95 12.22 1.24
C TYR A 308 -7.22 10.98 2.10
N TYR A 309 -6.47 10.79 3.20
CA TYR A 309 -6.69 9.68 4.13
C TYR A 309 -8.05 9.76 4.81
N PHE A 310 -8.44 10.94 5.30
CA PHE A 310 -9.76 11.15 5.88
C PHE A 310 -10.88 10.82 4.88
N ASN A 311 -10.75 11.32 3.63
CA ASN A 311 -11.69 10.98 2.57
C ASN A 311 -11.77 9.47 2.34
N THR A 312 -10.62 8.78 2.22
CA THR A 312 -10.58 7.34 1.91
C THR A 312 -11.20 6.49 3.01
N PHE A 313 -10.87 6.75 4.27
CA PHE A 313 -11.27 5.88 5.38
C PHE A 313 -12.63 6.23 6.01
N PHE A 314 -13.04 7.48 5.94
CA PHE A 314 -14.31 7.91 6.54
C PHE A 314 -15.36 8.25 5.49
N TRP A 315 -15.06 9.17 4.60
CA TRP A 315 -16.05 9.72 3.68
C TRP A 315 -16.37 8.76 2.54
N PHE A 316 -15.35 8.26 1.87
CA PHE A 316 -15.51 7.30 0.77
C PHE A 316 -16.13 5.98 1.27
N THR A 317 -15.70 5.45 2.41
CA THR A 317 -16.28 4.25 3.03
C THR A 317 -17.76 4.47 3.33
N THR A 318 -18.13 5.60 3.93
CA THR A 318 -19.54 5.95 4.20
C THR A 318 -20.34 6.08 2.91
N ALA A 319 -19.79 6.75 1.90
CA ALA A 319 -20.43 6.90 0.60
C ALA A 319 -20.68 5.56 -0.10
N ILE A 320 -19.70 4.65 -0.07
CA ILE A 320 -19.86 3.29 -0.64
C ILE A 320 -20.92 2.50 0.12
N ILE A 321 -20.93 2.52 1.45
CA ILE A 321 -21.92 1.81 2.27
C ILE A 321 -23.33 2.29 1.90
N LEU A 322 -23.56 3.59 1.93
CA LEU A 322 -24.85 4.16 1.58
C LEU A 322 -25.26 3.83 0.14
N SER A 323 -24.35 3.99 -0.80
CA SER A 323 -24.58 3.69 -2.22
C SER A 323 -24.95 2.22 -2.44
N ASN A 324 -24.23 1.29 -1.85
CA ASN A 324 -24.52 -0.14 -2.00
C ASN A 324 -25.83 -0.55 -1.31
N ILE A 325 -26.11 -0.05 -0.11
CA ILE A 325 -27.39 -0.30 0.57
C ILE A 325 -28.54 0.17 -0.30
N MET A 326 -28.44 1.35 -0.86
CA MET A 326 -29.47 1.93 -1.74
C MET A 326 -29.63 1.14 -3.03
N PHE A 327 -28.53 0.71 -3.64
CA PHE A 327 -28.56 -0.13 -4.84
C PHE A 327 -29.22 -1.49 -4.57
N VAL A 328 -28.82 -2.18 -3.51
CA VAL A 328 -29.39 -3.50 -3.13
C VAL A 328 -30.86 -3.35 -2.77
N ALA A 329 -31.21 -2.32 -1.99
CA ALA A 329 -32.60 -2.06 -1.63
C ALA A 329 -33.49 -1.82 -2.85
N ASN A 330 -32.98 -1.07 -3.85
CA ASN A 330 -33.70 -0.86 -5.13
C ASN A 330 -33.83 -2.16 -5.93
N LEU A 331 -32.78 -2.96 -6.02
CA LEU A 331 -32.81 -4.23 -6.72
C LEU A 331 -33.82 -5.20 -6.11
N VAL A 332 -33.80 -5.33 -4.78
CA VAL A 332 -34.75 -6.17 -4.03
C VAL A 332 -36.20 -5.67 -4.22
N ALA A 333 -36.43 -4.36 -4.12
CA ALA A 333 -37.74 -3.80 -4.31
C ALA A 333 -38.27 -3.99 -5.76
N MET A 334 -37.40 -3.89 -6.76
CA MET A 334 -37.72 -4.15 -8.16
C MET A 334 -38.08 -5.64 -8.37
N LEU A 335 -37.36 -6.56 -7.78
CA LEU A 335 -37.66 -7.99 -7.85
C LEU A 335 -38.99 -8.31 -7.12
N LEU A 336 -39.20 -7.74 -5.93
CA LEU A 336 -40.47 -7.90 -5.20
C LEU A 336 -41.67 -7.31 -5.95
N HIS A 337 -41.49 -6.22 -6.66
CA HIS A 337 -42.56 -5.60 -7.45
C HIS A 337 -43.13 -6.54 -8.55
N ILE A 338 -42.28 -7.46 -9.08
CA ILE A 338 -42.75 -8.47 -10.07
C ILE A 338 -43.83 -9.36 -9.48
N TRP A 339 -43.70 -9.74 -8.18
CA TRP A 339 -44.61 -10.66 -7.50
C TRP A 339 -45.67 -9.90 -6.67
N PHE A 340 -45.35 -8.72 -6.22
CA PHE A 340 -46.20 -7.88 -5.36
C PHE A 340 -46.22 -6.44 -5.89
N PRO A 341 -47.14 -6.12 -6.82
CA PRO A 341 -47.22 -4.79 -7.43
C PRO A 341 -47.43 -3.62 -6.46
N SER A 342 -47.92 -3.90 -5.24
CA SER A 342 -48.05 -2.92 -4.17
C SER A 342 -46.72 -2.54 -3.50
N VAL A 343 -45.66 -3.32 -3.68
CA VAL A 343 -44.33 -3.00 -3.19
C VAL A 343 -43.73 -1.96 -4.13
N ASN A 344 -43.76 -0.72 -3.70
CA ASN A 344 -43.01 0.33 -4.36
C ASN A 344 -41.55 0.19 -3.96
N ALA A 345 -40.63 0.19 -4.93
CA ALA A 345 -39.20 0.29 -4.60
C ALA A 345 -39.01 1.52 -3.72
N ILE A 346 -38.25 1.38 -2.62
CA ILE A 346 -38.03 2.44 -1.62
C ILE A 346 -37.52 3.74 -2.29
N PHE A 347 -36.95 3.62 -3.47
CA PHE A 347 -36.43 4.64 -4.34
C PHE A 347 -37.15 4.60 -5.70
N THR A 348 -38.47 4.33 -5.69
CA THR A 348 -39.23 4.27 -6.92
C THR A 348 -39.11 5.56 -7.71
N PHE A 349 -38.98 5.37 -9.02
CA PHE A 349 -39.05 6.42 -10.03
C PHE A 349 -40.39 7.17 -10.07
N GLY A 350 -41.21 7.03 -9.04
CA GLY A 350 -42.50 7.68 -8.86
C GLY A 350 -42.65 8.31 -7.48
N GLY A 351 -42.67 9.62 -7.35
CA GLY A 351 -42.86 10.36 -6.11
C GLY A 351 -41.91 11.56 -5.96
N SER A 352 -41.98 12.28 -4.87
CA SER A 352 -41.22 13.50 -4.60
C SER A 352 -39.69 13.29 -4.57
N ASN A 353 -39.22 12.04 -4.41
CA ASN A 353 -37.80 11.67 -4.36
C ASN A 353 -37.26 11.03 -5.65
N ARG A 354 -38.03 11.00 -6.75
CA ARG A 354 -37.65 10.40 -8.03
C ARG A 354 -36.31 10.96 -8.56
N GLN A 355 -36.12 12.27 -8.48
CA GLN A 355 -34.90 12.92 -8.98
C GLN A 355 -33.68 12.53 -8.16
N ILE A 356 -33.81 12.43 -6.85
CA ILE A 356 -32.70 12.00 -5.95
C ILE A 356 -32.36 10.53 -6.20
N GLY A 357 -33.37 9.67 -6.37
CA GLY A 357 -33.17 8.26 -6.70
C GLY A 357 -32.45 8.07 -8.04
N ALA A 358 -32.86 8.81 -9.08
CA ALA A 358 -32.17 8.79 -10.38
C ALA A 358 -30.74 9.31 -10.29
N LEU A 359 -30.49 10.38 -9.54
CA LEU A 359 -29.14 10.92 -9.31
C LEU A 359 -28.24 9.91 -8.63
N LEU A 360 -28.74 9.18 -7.63
CA LEU A 360 -27.96 8.14 -6.94
C LEU A 360 -27.62 6.97 -7.84
N LEU A 361 -28.53 6.56 -8.72
CA LEU A 361 -28.26 5.51 -9.71
C LEU A 361 -27.17 5.94 -10.70
N VAL A 362 -27.27 7.18 -11.21
CA VAL A 362 -26.24 7.76 -12.09
C VAL A 362 -24.90 7.84 -11.37
N ASN A 363 -24.88 8.30 -10.11
CA ASN A 363 -23.65 8.34 -9.31
C ASN A 363 -23.05 6.97 -9.11
N TRP A 364 -23.87 5.96 -8.83
CA TRP A 364 -23.39 4.58 -8.70
C TRP A 364 -22.77 4.08 -10.01
N ALA A 365 -23.46 4.30 -11.14
CA ALA A 365 -22.95 3.92 -12.45
C ALA A 365 -21.62 4.62 -12.80
N LEU A 366 -21.49 5.91 -12.47
CA LEU A 366 -20.25 6.66 -12.62
C LEU A 366 -19.11 6.12 -11.74
N MET A 367 -19.39 5.82 -10.48
CA MET A 367 -18.39 5.20 -9.58
C MET A 367 -17.91 3.86 -10.12
N PHE A 368 -18.83 3.02 -10.59
CA PHE A 368 -18.49 1.72 -11.19
C PHE A 368 -17.66 1.90 -12.47
N ALA A 369 -18.05 2.81 -13.36
CA ALA A 369 -17.31 3.09 -14.59
C ALA A 369 -15.89 3.61 -14.29
N ILE A 370 -15.74 4.53 -13.33
CA ILE A 370 -14.44 5.07 -12.93
C ILE A 370 -13.58 3.99 -12.25
N TYR A 371 -14.17 3.13 -11.43
CA TYR A 371 -13.49 1.99 -10.85
C TYR A 371 -12.90 1.06 -11.93
N LEU A 372 -13.71 0.68 -12.92
CA LEU A 372 -13.24 -0.14 -14.04
C LEU A 372 -12.17 0.56 -14.88
N LEU A 373 -12.36 1.87 -15.15
CA LEU A 373 -11.38 2.67 -15.90
C LEU A 373 -10.03 2.73 -15.20
N GLN A 374 -10.01 2.95 -13.88
CA GLN A 374 -8.75 2.95 -13.10
C GLN A 374 -8.03 1.62 -13.18
N ILE A 375 -8.76 0.52 -12.97
CA ILE A 375 -8.17 -0.82 -13.04
C ILE A 375 -7.66 -1.08 -14.45
N GLN A 376 -8.43 -0.76 -15.47
CA GLN A 376 -8.04 -1.01 -16.86
C GLN A 376 -6.79 -0.21 -17.26
N LEU A 377 -6.70 1.04 -16.87
CA LEU A 377 -5.51 1.87 -17.08
C LEU A 377 -4.31 1.33 -16.30
N ALA A 378 -4.52 0.89 -15.06
CA ALA A 378 -3.47 0.29 -14.25
C ALA A 378 -2.94 -1.00 -14.89
N LEU A 379 -3.82 -1.90 -15.33
CA LEU A 379 -3.46 -3.15 -16.01
C LEU A 379 -2.76 -2.90 -17.36
N SER A 380 -3.23 -1.91 -18.13
CA SER A 380 -2.60 -1.53 -19.41
C SER A 380 -1.18 -0.99 -19.25
N SER A 381 -0.87 -0.41 -18.09
CA SER A 381 0.47 0.08 -17.77
C SER A 381 1.43 -0.99 -17.27
N GLN A 382 0.97 -2.24 -17.15
CA GLN A 382 1.77 -3.38 -16.72
C GLN A 382 1.74 -4.49 -17.77
N PHE A 383 2.93 -4.85 -18.26
CA PHE A 383 3.03 -5.86 -19.34
C PHE A 383 2.31 -7.17 -18.98
N GLY A 384 1.53 -7.69 -19.92
CA GLY A 384 0.81 -8.96 -19.78
C GLY A 384 -0.40 -8.97 -18.84
N GLN A 385 -0.77 -7.83 -18.23
CA GLN A 385 -1.89 -7.77 -17.29
C GLN A 385 -3.21 -7.32 -17.93
N ALA A 386 -3.20 -6.63 -19.06
CA ALA A 386 -4.40 -6.19 -19.79
C ALA A 386 -5.05 -7.35 -20.55
N THR A 387 -5.72 -8.24 -19.83
CA THR A 387 -6.38 -9.43 -20.39
C THR A 387 -7.89 -9.37 -20.16
N ALA A 388 -8.68 -10.02 -21.04
CA ALA A 388 -10.11 -10.15 -20.86
C ALA A 388 -10.47 -10.81 -19.50
N ALA A 389 -9.68 -11.80 -19.07
CA ALA A 389 -9.87 -12.45 -17.79
C ALA A 389 -9.74 -11.44 -16.62
N ASN A 390 -8.69 -10.61 -16.60
CA ASN A 390 -8.51 -9.60 -15.56
C ASN A 390 -9.61 -8.54 -15.59
N PHE A 391 -10.17 -8.21 -16.76
CA PHE A 391 -11.33 -7.33 -16.87
C PHE A 391 -12.56 -7.95 -16.21
N PHE A 392 -12.86 -9.22 -16.47
CA PHE A 392 -13.97 -9.92 -15.80
C PHE A 392 -13.75 -10.04 -14.28
N TYR A 393 -12.50 -10.29 -13.84
CA TYR A 393 -12.17 -10.27 -12.40
C TYR A 393 -12.37 -8.87 -11.80
N ALA A 394 -12.11 -7.79 -12.54
CA ALA A 394 -12.37 -6.43 -12.06
C ALA A 394 -13.87 -6.19 -11.85
N ILE A 395 -14.73 -6.64 -12.77
CA ILE A 395 -16.17 -6.57 -12.59
C ILE A 395 -16.61 -7.39 -11.37
N ALA A 396 -16.19 -8.63 -11.27
CA ALA A 396 -16.55 -9.51 -10.14
C ALA A 396 -16.05 -8.96 -8.80
N SER A 397 -14.85 -8.37 -8.76
CA SER A 397 -14.27 -7.79 -7.55
C SER A 397 -15.06 -6.59 -7.02
N TYR A 398 -15.69 -5.82 -7.87
CA TYR A 398 -16.55 -4.70 -7.45
C TYR A 398 -17.73 -5.19 -6.60
N PHE A 399 -18.36 -6.29 -6.98
CA PHE A 399 -19.54 -6.83 -6.30
C PHE A 399 -19.22 -7.78 -5.15
N THR A 400 -17.98 -8.16 -4.97
CA THR A 400 -17.56 -9.16 -3.96
C THR A 400 -16.44 -8.64 -3.08
N TYR A 401 -15.24 -8.51 -3.64
CA TYR A 401 -14.02 -8.16 -2.92
C TYR A 401 -14.07 -6.76 -2.28
N SER A 402 -14.61 -5.76 -3.01
CA SER A 402 -14.73 -4.39 -2.47
C SER A 402 -15.65 -4.32 -1.24
N LEU A 403 -16.64 -5.21 -1.14
CA LEU A 403 -17.52 -5.29 0.03
C LEU A 403 -16.79 -5.81 1.28
N LEU A 404 -15.75 -6.65 1.09
CA LEU A 404 -14.91 -7.10 2.21
C LEU A 404 -14.18 -5.93 2.85
N PHE A 405 -13.67 -5.00 2.05
CA PHE A 405 -12.99 -3.80 2.57
C PHE A 405 -13.92 -2.96 3.45
N ILE A 406 -15.18 -2.81 3.07
CA ILE A 406 -16.18 -2.08 3.86
C ILE A 406 -16.36 -2.73 5.23
N GLY A 407 -16.61 -4.04 5.26
CA GLY A 407 -16.78 -4.79 6.50
C GLY A 407 -15.54 -4.71 7.40
N ILE A 408 -14.35 -4.88 6.81
CA ILE A 408 -13.07 -4.78 7.52
C ILE A 408 -12.87 -3.36 8.08
N SER A 409 -13.15 -2.32 7.31
CA SER A 409 -13.00 -0.93 7.74
C SER A 409 -13.89 -0.61 8.94
N ILE A 410 -15.16 -1.01 8.90
CA ILE A 410 -16.12 -0.81 10.01
C ILE A 410 -15.62 -1.52 11.27
N VAL A 411 -15.30 -2.81 11.17
CA VAL A 411 -14.83 -3.61 12.32
C VAL A 411 -13.53 -3.05 12.89
N SER A 412 -12.62 -2.60 12.02
CA SER A 412 -11.34 -2.02 12.42
C SER A 412 -11.52 -0.69 13.13
N PHE A 413 -12.46 0.15 12.68
CA PHE A 413 -12.79 1.41 13.34
C PHE A 413 -13.32 1.21 14.76
N PHE A 414 -14.30 0.33 14.93
CA PHE A 414 -14.82 0.01 16.27
C PHE A 414 -13.78 -0.67 17.15
N SER A 415 -12.94 -1.55 16.59
CA SER A 415 -11.81 -2.15 17.31
C SER A 415 -10.82 -1.09 17.78
N TYR A 416 -10.48 -0.10 16.93
CA TYR A 416 -9.60 1.01 17.29
C TYR A 416 -10.18 1.85 18.44
N ILE A 417 -11.47 2.22 18.36
CA ILE A 417 -12.14 2.96 19.43
C ILE A 417 -12.15 2.17 20.73
N GLY A 418 -12.52 0.88 20.66
CA GLY A 418 -12.57 0.01 21.83
C GLY A 418 -11.20 -0.12 22.52
N ASP A 419 -10.12 -0.32 21.75
CA ASP A 419 -8.79 -0.43 22.35
C ASP A 419 -8.35 0.89 22.99
N LYS A 420 -8.71 2.02 22.39
CA LYS A 420 -8.39 3.34 22.95
C LYS A 420 -9.19 3.64 24.22
N MET A 421 -10.46 3.25 24.26
CA MET A 421 -11.31 3.42 25.45
C MET A 421 -10.88 2.52 26.62
N PHE A 422 -10.46 1.28 26.33
CA PHE A 422 -10.08 0.31 27.35
C PHE A 422 -8.57 0.22 27.59
N GLN A 423 -7.78 1.13 27.01
CA GLN A 423 -6.30 1.20 27.10
C GLN A 423 -5.62 -0.16 26.82
N ARG A 424 -6.17 -0.92 25.86
CA ARG A 424 -5.59 -2.21 25.47
C ARG A 424 -4.36 -1.98 24.58
N ASP A 425 -3.26 -2.64 24.92
CA ASP A 425 -2.10 -2.70 24.05
C ASP A 425 -2.47 -3.49 22.78
N SER A 426 -2.44 -2.81 21.66
CA SER A 426 -2.78 -3.38 20.35
C SER A 426 -1.55 -3.62 19.48
N SER A 427 -0.35 -3.44 20.02
CA SER A 427 0.93 -3.49 19.31
C SER A 427 1.39 -4.91 18.94
N THR A 428 0.60 -5.96 19.23
CA THR A 428 0.97 -7.32 18.87
C THR A 428 1.03 -7.48 17.36
N TRP A 429 2.24 -7.66 16.84
CA TRP A 429 2.48 -7.91 15.43
C TRP A 429 1.94 -9.29 15.03
N TYR A 430 0.94 -9.29 14.11
CA TYR A 430 0.42 -10.52 13.55
C TYR A 430 1.23 -10.88 12.31
N LYS A 431 1.93 -12.01 12.36
CA LYS A 431 2.61 -12.57 11.20
C LYS A 431 1.61 -13.03 10.14
N THR A 432 1.75 -12.55 8.91
CA THR A 432 1.01 -13.08 7.76
C THR A 432 1.53 -14.48 7.42
N LYS A 433 0.67 -15.50 7.43
CA LYS A 433 1.06 -16.86 7.06
C LYS A 433 1.54 -16.89 5.61
N ARG A 434 2.68 -17.54 5.35
CA ARG A 434 3.22 -17.77 4.02
C ARG A 434 2.72 -19.10 3.45
N PHE A 435 2.79 -19.21 2.14
CA PHE A 435 2.30 -20.37 1.40
C PHE A 435 3.42 -20.87 0.49
N ASP A 436 3.48 -22.20 0.30
CA ASP A 436 4.41 -22.81 -0.64
C ASP A 436 4.07 -22.40 -2.08
N ASN A 437 5.11 -22.23 -2.92
CA ASN A 437 4.99 -21.78 -4.31
C ASN A 437 4.39 -22.84 -5.23
#